data_2746b9568096fe0f134c2c6a30ac46cd
#
_entry.id   2746b9568096fe0f134c2c6a30ac46cd
#
_cell.length_a   1.000
_cell.length_b   1.000
_cell.length_c   1.000
_cell.angle_alpha   90.00
_cell.angle_beta   90.00
_cell.angle_gamma   90.00
#
_symmetry.space_group_name_H-M   'P 1'
#
loop_
_entity.id
_entity.type
_entity.pdbx_description
1 polymer ?
#
loop_
_entity_poly.entity_id
_entity_poly.type
_entity_poly.pdbx_seq_one_letter_code
_entity_poly.pdbx_strand_id
1 'polypeptide(L)'
;LGIETLGGVSTKLIEKNTTIPTKKSQVFSTAEDNQPAVSIRVLQGEREMAADNKILGNFELVGIPPAARGTPQIEVTFDIDANGIVNVSAKDKGTGKEQKIQIQASGGLSDDEINKMVKDAEANKEADKKKRETVDARNQADSLVFSTEKSLKEHGDKISAEEKKAIENGIADLKKSLEGSDAEDIKKKTQSLIQASMKLATCGLPPLSNHAHPNA
;
A
#
# COMPACT_ATOMS: atom_id res chain seq x y z
N LEU A 1 16.13 2.90 -1.35
CA LEU A 1 15.32 3.89 -0.65
C LEU A 1 13.85 3.72 -0.98
N GLY A 2 13.00 3.90 -0.01
CA GLY A 2 11.56 3.77 -0.17
C GLY A 2 10.77 4.41 0.97
N ILE A 3 9.50 4.11 1.01
CA ILE A 3 8.58 4.57 2.06
C ILE A 3 7.79 3.40 2.65
N GLU A 4 7.31 3.60 3.87
CA GLU A 4 6.32 2.69 4.47
C GLU A 4 4.96 2.91 3.82
N THR A 5 4.32 1.80 3.44
CA THR A 5 2.96 1.78 2.89
C THR A 5 2.05 0.92 3.74
N LEU A 6 0.77 0.84 3.37
CA LEU A 6 -0.28 0.16 4.12
C LEU A 6 0.12 -1.25 4.55
N GLY A 7 -0.04 -1.54 5.85
CA GLY A 7 0.33 -2.81 6.46
C GLY A 7 1.79 -2.90 6.90
N GLY A 8 2.50 -1.78 6.97
CA GLY A 8 3.91 -1.74 7.40
C GLY A 8 4.89 -2.30 6.37
N VAL A 9 4.53 -2.25 5.11
CA VAL A 9 5.35 -2.74 3.99
C VAL A 9 6.34 -1.67 3.55
N SER A 10 7.56 -2.08 3.19
CA SER A 10 8.56 -1.22 2.57
C SER A 10 8.37 -1.21 1.06
N THR A 11 7.94 -0.08 0.51
CA THR A 11 7.80 0.12 -0.93
C THR A 11 9.00 0.89 -1.46
N LYS A 12 9.81 0.24 -2.28
CA LYS A 12 11.02 0.83 -2.85
C LYS A 12 10.68 1.75 -4.01
N LEU A 13 11.28 2.95 -4.02
CA LEU A 13 11.26 3.89 -5.14
C LEU A 13 12.60 3.93 -5.85
N ILE A 14 13.70 3.82 -5.10
CA ILE A 14 15.07 3.80 -5.65
C ILE A 14 15.76 2.53 -5.20
N GLU A 15 16.16 1.72 -6.17
CA GLU A 15 16.87 0.47 -5.95
C GLU A 15 18.32 0.73 -5.47
N LYS A 16 18.90 -0.28 -4.80
CA LYS A 16 20.31 -0.24 -4.45
C LYS A 16 21.18 -0.13 -5.70
N ASN A 17 22.34 0.49 -5.56
CA ASN A 17 23.31 0.69 -6.66
C ASN A 17 22.79 1.55 -7.82
N THR A 18 21.72 2.31 -7.64
CA THR A 18 21.27 3.29 -8.62
C THR A 18 22.28 4.43 -8.70
N THR A 19 22.69 4.78 -9.90
CA THR A 19 23.62 5.90 -10.14
C THR A 19 22.97 7.22 -9.76
N ILE A 20 23.70 8.07 -9.06
CA ILE A 20 23.29 9.44 -8.71
C ILE A 20 23.98 10.47 -9.61
N PRO A 21 23.37 11.64 -9.88
CA PRO A 21 22.06 12.08 -9.39
C PRO A 21 20.89 11.27 -10.01
N THR A 22 19.81 11.13 -9.26
CA THR A 22 18.60 10.42 -9.73
C THR A 22 17.34 11.00 -9.11
N LYS A 23 16.23 10.88 -9.84
CA LYS A 23 14.90 11.31 -9.39
C LYS A 23 13.88 10.26 -9.74
N LYS A 24 13.06 9.86 -8.76
CA LYS A 24 11.96 8.91 -8.93
C LYS A 24 10.72 9.41 -8.20
N SER A 25 9.57 9.22 -8.83
CA SER A 25 8.26 9.58 -8.28
C SER A 25 7.29 8.41 -8.39
N GLN A 26 6.41 8.29 -7.40
CA GLN A 26 5.32 7.32 -7.41
C GLN A 26 4.09 7.94 -6.74
N VAL A 27 2.91 7.63 -7.27
CA VAL A 27 1.64 8.09 -6.71
C VAL A 27 1.11 7.05 -5.73
N PHE A 28 0.73 7.51 -4.55
CA PHE A 28 0.08 6.75 -3.49
C PHE A 28 -1.28 7.35 -3.18
N SER A 29 -2.05 6.70 -2.32
CA SER A 29 -3.35 7.20 -1.88
C SER A 29 -3.55 7.01 -0.39
N THR A 30 -4.71 7.45 0.11
CA THR A 30 -5.11 7.28 1.50
C THR A 30 -5.57 5.85 1.79
N ALA A 31 -5.35 5.39 3.02
CA ALA A 31 -5.74 4.08 3.52
C ALA A 31 -7.14 4.07 4.15
N GLU A 32 -7.63 5.23 4.58
CA GLU A 32 -8.89 5.42 5.30
C GLU A 32 -9.76 6.50 4.65
N ASP A 33 -11.07 6.41 4.89
CA ASP A 33 -12.02 7.43 4.45
C ASP A 33 -11.81 8.74 5.21
N ASN A 34 -11.89 9.85 4.49
CA ASN A 34 -11.75 11.20 5.05
C ASN A 34 -10.45 11.42 5.84
N GLN A 35 -9.38 10.72 5.46
CA GLN A 35 -8.07 10.85 6.09
C GLN A 35 -7.49 12.25 5.83
N PRO A 36 -7.27 13.08 6.88
CA PRO A 36 -6.89 14.48 6.71
C PRO A 36 -5.39 14.68 6.47
N ALA A 37 -4.60 13.65 6.73
CA ALA A 37 -3.14 13.68 6.64
C ALA A 37 -2.56 12.33 6.25
N VAL A 38 -1.37 12.34 5.66
CA VAL A 38 -0.59 11.15 5.31
C VAL A 38 0.80 11.28 5.90
N SER A 39 1.21 10.31 6.72
CA SER A 39 2.58 10.21 7.23
C SER A 39 3.46 9.51 6.22
N ILE A 40 4.57 10.16 5.86
CA ILE A 40 5.59 9.63 4.98
C ILE A 40 6.81 9.26 5.81
N ARG A 41 7.07 7.96 5.96
CA ARG A 41 8.27 7.42 6.60
C ARG A 41 9.25 6.99 5.53
N VAL A 42 10.40 7.66 5.50
CA VAL A 42 11.47 7.37 4.54
C VAL A 42 12.36 6.28 5.10
N LEU A 43 12.56 5.24 4.31
CA LEU A 43 13.25 4.02 4.69
C LEU A 43 14.46 3.76 3.80
N GLN A 44 15.50 3.19 4.41
CA GLN A 44 16.65 2.61 3.71
C GLN A 44 16.83 1.17 4.13
N GLY A 45 16.93 0.26 3.17
CA GLY A 45 17.17 -1.15 3.42
C GLY A 45 16.56 -2.07 2.37
N GLU A 46 16.84 -3.35 2.53
CA GLU A 46 16.46 -4.38 1.56
C GLU A 46 15.37 -5.34 2.08
N ARG A 47 14.91 -5.16 3.32
CA ARG A 47 13.87 -5.98 3.92
C ARG A 47 12.48 -5.57 3.40
N GLU A 48 11.57 -6.53 3.31
CA GLU A 48 10.20 -6.32 2.79
C GLU A 48 9.31 -5.53 3.76
N MET A 49 9.57 -5.64 5.07
CA MET A 49 8.80 -4.93 6.09
C MET A 49 9.52 -3.65 6.51
N ALA A 50 8.76 -2.57 6.69
CA ALA A 50 9.30 -1.27 7.09
C ALA A 50 10.04 -1.31 8.42
N ALA A 51 9.52 -2.08 9.39
CA ALA A 51 10.12 -2.21 10.73
C ALA A 51 11.53 -2.83 10.72
N ASP A 52 11.87 -3.59 9.70
CA ASP A 52 13.15 -4.27 9.55
C ASP A 52 14.20 -3.41 8.78
N ASN A 53 13.82 -2.20 8.37
CA ASN A 53 14.67 -1.25 7.65
C ASN A 53 15.00 -0.04 8.52
N LYS A 54 16.02 0.73 8.13
CA LYS A 54 16.37 1.98 8.81
C LYS A 54 15.44 3.10 8.40
N ILE A 55 14.85 3.78 9.39
CA ILE A 55 14.09 5.00 9.16
C ILE A 55 15.10 6.17 9.03
N LEU A 56 15.08 6.83 7.89
CA LEU A 56 15.92 8.01 7.64
C LEU A 56 15.25 9.31 8.08
N GLY A 57 13.95 9.34 8.08
CA GLY A 57 13.15 10.49 8.49
C GLY A 57 11.67 10.23 8.29
N ASN A 58 10.86 11.09 8.86
CA ASN A 58 9.42 11.08 8.69
C ASN A 58 8.89 12.51 8.61
N PHE A 59 7.85 12.70 7.84
CA PHE A 59 7.10 13.95 7.75
C PHE A 59 5.65 13.67 7.43
N GLU A 60 4.80 14.66 7.61
CA GLU A 60 3.36 14.51 7.42
C GLU A 60 2.85 15.54 6.42
N LEU A 61 2.10 15.09 5.43
CA LEU A 61 1.33 15.93 4.53
C LEU A 61 -0.08 16.09 5.10
N VAL A 62 -0.40 17.30 5.54
CA VAL A 62 -1.68 17.62 6.18
C VAL A 62 -2.61 18.42 5.26
N GLY A 63 -3.89 18.45 5.62
CA GLY A 63 -4.88 19.25 4.89
C GLY A 63 -5.33 18.63 3.57
N ILE A 64 -5.39 17.31 3.54
CA ILE A 64 -6.03 16.54 2.47
C ILE A 64 -7.55 16.69 2.63
N PRO A 65 -8.29 17.06 1.57
CA PRO A 65 -9.74 17.19 1.64
C PRO A 65 -10.41 15.85 1.97
N PRO A 66 -11.54 15.85 2.67
CA PRO A 66 -12.33 14.65 2.90
C PRO A 66 -12.69 13.97 1.59
N ALA A 67 -12.32 12.71 1.46
CA ALA A 67 -12.62 11.86 0.31
C ALA A 67 -12.62 10.39 0.72
N ALA A 68 -13.23 9.54 -0.10
CA ALA A 68 -13.15 8.11 0.09
C ALA A 68 -11.69 7.65 -0.03
N ARG A 69 -11.30 6.65 0.75
CA ARG A 69 -9.97 6.04 0.66
C ARG A 69 -9.65 5.63 -0.78
N GLY A 70 -8.42 5.79 -1.19
CA GLY A 70 -7.98 5.51 -2.56
C GLY A 70 -8.28 6.62 -3.57
N THR A 71 -9.03 7.66 -3.21
CA THR A 71 -9.37 8.79 -4.09
C THR A 71 -8.28 9.85 -4.15
N PRO A 72 -7.71 10.34 -3.02
CA PRO A 72 -6.61 11.30 -3.06
C PRO A 72 -5.39 10.72 -3.77
N GLN A 73 -4.70 11.56 -4.54
CA GLN A 73 -3.47 11.19 -5.23
C GLN A 73 -2.30 11.95 -4.62
N ILE A 74 -1.45 11.22 -3.91
CA ILE A 74 -0.27 11.76 -3.23
C ILE A 74 0.97 11.32 -4.00
N GLU A 75 1.61 12.26 -4.70
CA GLU A 75 2.84 12.01 -5.42
C GLU A 75 4.03 12.15 -4.46
N VAL A 76 4.74 11.06 -4.24
CA VAL A 76 5.98 11.04 -3.47
C VAL A 76 7.15 11.02 -4.42
N THR A 77 8.06 11.98 -4.27
CA THR A 77 9.24 12.14 -5.11
C THR A 77 10.51 12.04 -4.27
N PHE A 78 11.42 11.18 -4.70
CA PHE A 78 12.80 11.11 -4.20
C PHE A 78 13.72 11.76 -5.22
N ASP A 79 14.47 12.75 -4.79
CA ASP A 79 15.43 13.48 -5.60
C ASP A 79 16.80 13.46 -4.90
N ILE A 80 17.75 12.70 -5.44
CA ILE A 80 19.11 12.55 -4.90
C ILE A 80 20.06 13.34 -5.79
N ASP A 81 20.74 14.31 -5.20
CA ASP A 81 21.73 15.11 -5.92
C ASP A 81 23.08 14.38 -6.07
N ALA A 82 24.02 15.01 -6.78
CA ALA A 82 25.35 14.44 -7.00
C ALA A 82 26.18 14.27 -5.71
N ASN A 83 25.81 14.95 -4.63
CA ASN A 83 26.47 14.87 -3.32
C ASN A 83 25.83 13.81 -2.41
N GLY A 84 24.81 13.11 -2.89
CA GLY A 84 24.09 12.10 -2.11
C GLY A 84 23.06 12.66 -1.12
N ILE A 85 22.71 13.94 -1.22
CA ILE A 85 21.64 14.56 -0.43
C ILE A 85 20.30 14.10 -0.99
N VAL A 86 19.46 13.54 -0.14
CA VAL A 86 18.14 13.02 -0.50
C VAL A 86 17.08 14.04 -0.13
N ASN A 87 16.37 14.57 -1.12
CA ASN A 87 15.19 15.38 -0.94
C ASN A 87 13.96 14.50 -1.20
N VAL A 88 13.08 14.38 -0.22
CA VAL A 88 11.83 13.66 -0.35
C VAL A 88 10.68 14.63 -0.22
N SER A 89 9.78 14.64 -1.20
CA SER A 89 8.58 15.46 -1.19
C SER A 89 7.34 14.61 -1.34
N ALA A 90 6.25 15.03 -0.71
CA ALA A 90 4.93 14.49 -0.90
C ALA A 90 3.99 15.62 -1.29
N LYS A 91 3.28 15.45 -2.41
CA LYS A 91 2.37 16.45 -2.97
C LYS A 91 0.99 15.85 -3.22
N ASP A 92 -0.02 16.47 -2.65
CA ASP A 92 -1.41 16.19 -3.03
C ASP A 92 -1.70 16.82 -4.39
N LYS A 93 -1.94 16.00 -5.39
CA LYS A 93 -2.21 16.45 -6.78
C LYS A 93 -3.54 17.20 -6.91
N GLY A 94 -4.48 16.96 -6.01
CA GLY A 94 -5.79 17.64 -6.00
C GLY A 94 -5.71 19.07 -5.48
N THR A 95 -5.01 19.28 -4.38
CA THR A 95 -4.90 20.62 -3.72
C THR A 95 -3.63 21.36 -4.07
N GLY A 96 -2.61 20.67 -4.57
CA GLY A 96 -1.28 21.22 -4.80
C GLY A 96 -0.45 21.39 -3.52
N LYS A 97 -0.97 21.01 -2.35
CA LYS A 97 -0.21 21.05 -1.09
C LYS A 97 0.96 20.10 -1.14
N GLU A 98 2.10 20.54 -0.64
CA GLU A 98 3.35 19.81 -0.67
C GLU A 98 4.09 19.97 0.66
N GLN A 99 4.71 18.89 1.12
CA GLN A 99 5.68 18.88 2.21
C GLN A 99 6.96 18.20 1.76
N LYS A 100 8.09 18.62 2.34
CA LYS A 100 9.42 18.14 1.98
C LYS A 100 10.26 17.87 3.21
N ILE A 101 11.16 16.89 3.08
CA ILE A 101 12.24 16.65 4.04
C ILE A 101 13.54 16.51 3.27
N GLN A 102 14.64 16.98 3.86
CA GLN A 102 15.98 16.79 3.35
C GLN A 102 16.76 15.86 4.28
N ILE A 103 17.38 14.84 3.71
CA ILE A 103 18.18 13.87 4.43
C ILE A 103 19.61 14.00 3.93
N GLN A 104 20.53 14.31 4.86
CA GLN A 104 21.95 14.44 4.55
C GLN A 104 22.55 13.08 4.15
N ALA A 105 23.58 13.08 3.31
CA ALA A 105 24.29 11.86 2.91
C ALA A 105 24.83 11.07 4.11
N SER A 106 25.27 11.76 5.16
CA SER A 106 25.73 11.14 6.41
C SER A 106 24.62 10.55 7.29
N GLY A 107 23.35 10.82 6.98
CA GLY A 107 22.20 10.28 7.68
C GLY A 107 21.84 8.84 7.31
N GLY A 108 22.45 8.30 6.26
CA GLY A 108 22.22 6.94 5.78
C GLY A 108 22.94 5.86 6.59
N LEU A 109 22.91 4.64 6.05
CA LEU A 109 23.63 3.50 6.60
C LEU A 109 25.13 3.59 6.27
N SER A 110 25.99 3.16 7.21
CA SER A 110 27.40 2.92 6.95
C SER A 110 27.59 1.68 6.05
N ASP A 111 28.76 1.53 5.44
CA ASP A 111 29.08 0.38 4.57
C ASP A 111 28.93 -0.96 5.31
N ASP A 112 29.31 -1.03 6.57
CA ASP A 112 29.16 -2.23 7.39
C ASP A 112 27.69 -2.53 7.68
N GLU A 113 26.89 -1.51 7.97
CA GLU A 113 25.44 -1.65 8.17
C GLU A 113 24.74 -2.08 6.88
N ILE A 114 25.15 -1.54 5.71
CA ILE A 114 24.65 -1.93 4.40
C ILE A 114 24.95 -3.39 4.14
N ASN A 115 26.19 -3.84 4.33
CA ASN A 115 26.60 -5.23 4.15
C ASN A 115 25.84 -6.18 5.06
N LYS A 116 25.65 -5.81 6.33
CA LYS A 116 24.86 -6.58 7.29
C LYS A 116 23.40 -6.67 6.83
N MET A 117 22.81 -5.55 6.44
CA MET A 117 21.40 -5.50 6.03
C MET A 117 21.13 -6.32 4.76
N VAL A 118 22.07 -6.34 3.80
CA VAL A 118 21.98 -7.19 2.59
C VAL A 118 22.03 -8.66 2.97
N LYS A 119 22.93 -9.08 3.87
CA LYS A 119 23.00 -10.46 4.38
C LYS A 119 21.74 -10.87 5.14
N ASP A 120 21.26 -10.00 6.01
CA ASP A 120 20.02 -10.23 6.78
C ASP A 120 18.81 -10.35 5.85
N ALA A 121 18.74 -9.54 4.79
CA ALA A 121 17.69 -9.63 3.79
C ALA A 121 17.72 -10.96 3.03
N GLU A 122 18.91 -11.44 2.66
CA GLU A 122 19.09 -12.73 2.00
C GLU A 122 18.69 -13.90 2.92
N ALA A 123 19.16 -13.86 4.18
CA ALA A 123 18.86 -14.89 5.19
C ALA A 123 17.36 -14.98 5.53
N ASN A 124 16.64 -13.88 5.46
CA ASN A 124 15.21 -13.81 5.80
C ASN A 124 14.28 -13.75 4.58
N LYS A 125 14.80 -13.89 3.37
CA LYS A 125 14.07 -13.69 2.11
C LYS A 125 12.75 -14.46 2.05
N GLU A 126 12.74 -15.73 2.39
CA GLU A 126 11.54 -16.56 2.38
C GLU A 126 10.53 -16.17 3.46
N ALA A 127 11.02 -15.87 4.67
CA ALA A 127 10.18 -15.43 5.77
C ALA A 127 9.56 -14.06 5.49
N ASP A 128 10.34 -13.13 4.95
CA ASP A 128 9.89 -11.80 4.58
C ASP A 128 8.88 -11.85 3.44
N LYS A 129 9.12 -12.69 2.43
CA LYS A 129 8.18 -12.92 1.34
C LYS A 129 6.82 -13.39 1.85
N LYS A 130 6.80 -14.35 2.77
CA LYS A 130 5.54 -14.84 3.39
C LYS A 130 4.84 -13.75 4.18
N LYS A 131 5.56 -12.95 4.95
CA LYS A 131 5.00 -11.79 5.67
C LYS A 131 4.38 -10.80 4.69
N ARG A 132 5.09 -10.46 3.62
CA ARG A 132 4.63 -9.56 2.57
C ARG A 132 3.36 -10.09 1.91
N GLU A 133 3.34 -11.35 1.51
CA GLU A 133 2.17 -11.99 0.90
C GLU A 133 0.96 -11.98 1.83
N THR A 134 1.15 -12.19 3.13
CA THR A 134 0.06 -12.11 4.12
C THR A 134 -0.50 -10.70 4.21
N VAL A 135 0.35 -9.69 4.27
CA VAL A 135 -0.07 -8.27 4.33
C VAL A 135 -0.78 -7.89 3.03
N ASP A 136 -0.24 -8.24 1.88
CA ASP A 136 -0.85 -7.95 0.57
C ASP A 136 -2.23 -8.61 0.45
N ALA A 137 -2.36 -9.87 0.89
CA ALA A 137 -3.64 -10.59 0.92
C ALA A 137 -4.66 -9.91 1.85
N ARG A 138 -4.23 -9.45 3.02
CA ARG A 138 -5.09 -8.71 3.97
C ARG A 138 -5.55 -7.37 3.38
N ASN A 139 -4.64 -6.61 2.80
CA ASN A 139 -4.95 -5.31 2.19
C ASN A 139 -5.93 -5.47 1.02
N GLN A 140 -5.74 -6.48 0.19
CA GLN A 140 -6.63 -6.78 -0.93
C GLN A 140 -8.03 -7.21 -0.43
N ALA A 141 -8.09 -8.06 0.58
CA ALA A 141 -9.32 -8.51 1.19
C ALA A 141 -10.10 -7.35 1.82
N ASP A 142 -9.42 -6.48 2.56
CA ASP A 142 -10.04 -5.31 3.20
C ASP A 142 -10.59 -4.32 2.16
N SER A 143 -9.86 -4.07 1.08
CA SER A 143 -10.32 -3.24 -0.03
C SER A 143 -11.55 -3.84 -0.73
N LEU A 144 -11.57 -5.16 -0.90
CA LEU A 144 -12.71 -5.86 -1.50
C LEU A 144 -13.95 -5.79 -0.61
N VAL A 145 -13.79 -6.01 0.70
CA VAL A 145 -14.89 -5.88 1.67
C VAL A 145 -15.49 -4.47 1.60
N PHE A 146 -14.64 -3.44 1.65
CA PHE A 146 -15.09 -2.05 1.58
C PHE A 146 -15.85 -1.74 0.29
N SER A 147 -15.30 -2.09 -0.87
CA SER A 147 -15.94 -1.83 -2.16
C SER A 147 -17.24 -2.62 -2.34
N THR A 148 -17.29 -3.86 -1.84
CA THR A 148 -18.48 -4.71 -1.92
C THR A 148 -19.58 -4.19 -0.99
N GLU A 149 -19.26 -3.78 0.24
CA GLU A 149 -20.24 -3.17 1.17
C GLU A 149 -20.80 -1.87 0.60
N LYS A 150 -19.95 -1.03 -0.02
CA LYS A 150 -20.40 0.19 -0.70
C LYS A 150 -21.34 -0.11 -1.84
N SER A 151 -20.97 -1.05 -2.72
CA SER A 151 -21.80 -1.47 -3.85
C SER A 151 -23.13 -2.08 -3.39
N LEU A 152 -23.12 -2.82 -2.29
CA LEU A 152 -24.32 -3.41 -1.72
C LEU A 152 -25.29 -2.36 -1.17
N LYS A 153 -24.76 -1.27 -0.59
CA LYS A 153 -25.57 -0.13 -0.14
C LYS A 153 -26.19 0.65 -1.31
N GLU A 154 -25.43 0.83 -2.40
CA GLU A 154 -25.85 1.63 -3.55
C GLU A 154 -26.77 0.87 -4.51
N HIS A 155 -26.59 -0.44 -4.64
CA HIS A 155 -27.24 -1.26 -5.66
C HIS A 155 -27.88 -2.57 -5.13
N GLY A 156 -27.92 -2.76 -3.83
CA GLY A 156 -28.46 -3.99 -3.21
C GLY A 156 -29.94 -4.25 -3.49
N ASP A 157 -30.70 -3.24 -3.94
CA ASP A 157 -32.10 -3.35 -4.35
C ASP A 157 -32.25 -3.92 -5.78
N LYS A 158 -31.16 -4.01 -6.55
CA LYS A 158 -31.14 -4.49 -7.94
C LYS A 158 -30.83 -5.99 -8.06
N ILE A 159 -30.47 -6.63 -6.96
CA ILE A 159 -30.16 -8.06 -6.89
C ILE A 159 -31.20 -8.81 -6.06
N SER A 160 -31.32 -10.13 -6.26
CA SER A 160 -32.23 -10.95 -5.48
C SER A 160 -31.86 -11.00 -4.00
N ALA A 161 -32.80 -11.24 -3.13
CA ALA A 161 -32.59 -11.39 -1.69
C ALA A 161 -31.59 -12.52 -1.36
N GLU A 162 -31.58 -13.58 -2.16
CA GLU A 162 -30.64 -14.71 -2.00
C GLU A 162 -29.21 -14.29 -2.35
N GLU A 163 -29.03 -13.56 -3.43
CA GLU A 163 -27.72 -13.03 -3.85
C GLU A 163 -27.18 -12.03 -2.83
N LYS A 164 -28.04 -11.12 -2.34
CA LYS A 164 -27.67 -10.18 -1.29
C LYS A 164 -27.16 -10.91 -0.04
N LYS A 165 -27.91 -11.92 0.42
CA LYS A 165 -27.53 -12.73 1.58
C LYS A 165 -26.23 -13.52 1.36
N ALA A 166 -26.00 -14.04 0.16
CA ALA A 166 -24.75 -14.73 -0.19
C ALA A 166 -23.53 -13.78 -0.11
N ILE A 167 -23.68 -12.54 -0.58
CA ILE A 167 -22.63 -11.51 -0.51
C ILE A 167 -22.38 -11.08 0.94
N GLU A 168 -23.43 -10.84 1.72
CA GLU A 168 -23.32 -10.49 3.15
C GLU A 168 -22.61 -11.59 3.95
N ASN A 169 -22.93 -12.87 3.69
CA ASN A 169 -22.24 -14.00 4.31
C ASN A 169 -20.77 -14.05 3.88
N GLY A 170 -20.47 -13.83 2.60
CA GLY A 170 -19.10 -13.79 2.09
C GLY A 170 -18.27 -12.68 2.72
N ILE A 171 -18.88 -11.50 2.93
CA ILE A 171 -18.23 -10.39 3.65
C ILE A 171 -17.96 -10.77 5.10
N ALA A 172 -18.92 -11.35 5.80
CA ALA A 172 -18.75 -11.77 7.19
C ALA A 172 -17.67 -12.85 7.34
N ASP A 173 -17.64 -13.84 6.46
CA ASP A 173 -16.64 -14.90 6.44
C ASP A 173 -15.23 -14.34 6.18
N LEU A 174 -15.11 -13.41 5.24
CA LEU A 174 -13.82 -12.77 4.93
C LEU A 174 -13.33 -11.90 6.09
N LYS A 175 -14.22 -11.11 6.71
CA LYS A 175 -13.87 -10.32 7.90
C LYS A 175 -13.37 -11.20 9.04
N LYS A 176 -13.99 -12.36 9.25
CA LYS A 176 -13.53 -13.33 10.25
C LYS A 176 -12.15 -13.90 9.92
N SER A 177 -11.90 -14.19 8.65
CA SER A 177 -10.56 -14.64 8.21
C SER A 177 -9.49 -13.56 8.39
N LEU A 178 -9.85 -12.28 8.29
CA LEU A 178 -8.94 -11.16 8.54
C LEU A 178 -8.51 -11.02 10.01
N GLU A 179 -9.26 -11.59 10.95
CA GLU A 179 -8.85 -11.66 12.36
C GLU A 179 -7.70 -12.67 12.57
N GLY A 180 -7.59 -13.66 11.67
CA GLY A 180 -6.50 -14.64 11.64
C GLY A 180 -5.26 -14.13 10.89
N SER A 181 -4.25 -14.99 10.81
CA SER A 181 -2.99 -14.72 10.09
C SER A 181 -2.73 -15.72 8.94
N ASP A 182 -3.72 -16.50 8.55
CA ASP A 182 -3.60 -17.48 7.48
C ASP A 182 -3.86 -16.83 6.12
N ALA A 183 -2.79 -16.57 5.37
CA ALA A 183 -2.84 -15.95 4.05
C ALA A 183 -3.62 -16.79 3.04
N GLU A 184 -3.57 -18.12 3.12
CA GLU A 184 -4.27 -19.00 2.18
C GLU A 184 -5.79 -18.98 2.41
N ASP A 185 -6.22 -18.97 3.68
CA ASP A 185 -7.64 -18.83 4.01
C ASP A 185 -8.19 -17.46 3.56
N ILE A 186 -7.43 -16.39 3.81
CA ILE A 186 -7.78 -15.03 3.35
C ILE A 186 -7.91 -14.98 1.82
N LYS A 187 -6.97 -15.52 1.07
CA LYS A 187 -7.01 -15.58 -0.41
C LYS A 187 -8.21 -16.36 -0.91
N LYS A 188 -8.48 -17.52 -0.32
CA LYS A 188 -9.62 -18.38 -0.68
C LYS A 188 -10.96 -17.67 -0.44
N LYS A 189 -11.13 -17.05 0.72
CA LYS A 189 -12.35 -16.29 1.06
C LYS A 189 -12.51 -15.04 0.20
N THR A 190 -11.42 -14.36 -0.11
CA THR A 190 -11.39 -13.23 -1.04
C THR A 190 -11.91 -13.65 -2.42
N GLN A 191 -11.44 -14.78 -2.93
CA GLN A 191 -11.88 -15.29 -4.23
C GLN A 191 -13.36 -15.73 -4.23
N SER A 192 -13.82 -16.32 -3.13
CA SER A 192 -15.24 -16.67 -2.96
C SER A 192 -16.14 -15.43 -2.96
N LEU A 193 -15.74 -14.35 -2.31
CA LEU A 193 -16.47 -13.08 -2.30
C LEU A 193 -16.48 -12.42 -3.67
N ILE A 194 -15.38 -12.45 -4.42
CA ILE A 194 -15.31 -11.96 -5.80
C ILE A 194 -16.33 -12.68 -6.66
N GLN A 195 -16.41 -14.02 -6.58
CA GLN A 195 -17.37 -14.81 -7.33
C GLN A 195 -18.82 -14.47 -6.96
N ALA A 196 -19.13 -14.34 -5.67
CA ALA A 196 -20.45 -13.97 -5.20
C ALA A 196 -20.87 -12.56 -5.65
N SER A 197 -19.91 -11.62 -5.74
CA SER A 197 -20.15 -10.23 -6.14
C SER A 197 -20.16 -10.00 -7.66
N MET A 198 -19.81 -10.99 -8.48
CA MET A 198 -19.76 -10.85 -9.95
C MET A 198 -21.10 -10.40 -10.54
N LYS A 199 -22.20 -10.82 -9.98
CA LYS A 199 -23.54 -10.44 -10.44
C LYS A 199 -23.88 -8.98 -10.12
N LEU A 200 -23.37 -8.43 -9.00
CA LEU A 200 -23.44 -7.00 -8.71
C LEU A 200 -22.73 -6.16 -9.78
N ALA A 201 -21.60 -6.66 -10.28
CA ALA A 201 -20.82 -6.00 -11.33
C ALA A 201 -21.54 -5.98 -12.69
N THR A 202 -22.31 -7.02 -13.01
CA THR A 202 -23.07 -7.09 -14.28
C THR A 202 -24.32 -6.21 -14.29
N CYS A 203 -24.78 -5.74 -13.13
CA CYS A 203 -25.95 -4.86 -13.01
C CYS A 203 -25.65 -3.37 -13.22
N GLY A 204 -24.50 -3.01 -13.83
CA GLY A 204 -24.19 -1.62 -14.25
C GLY A 204 -23.03 -0.97 -13.52
N LEU A 205 -22.21 -1.72 -12.83
CA LEU A 205 -20.93 -1.25 -12.30
C LEU A 205 -19.81 -1.49 -13.33
N PRO A 206 -18.88 -0.54 -13.50
CA PRO A 206 -17.67 -0.83 -14.27
C PRO A 206 -16.94 -2.02 -13.64
N PRO A 207 -16.33 -2.90 -14.44
CA PRO A 207 -15.57 -4.03 -13.91
C PRO A 207 -14.57 -3.51 -12.88
N LEU A 208 -14.54 -4.14 -11.71
CA LEU A 208 -13.50 -3.90 -10.71
C LEU A 208 -12.18 -4.03 -11.46
N SER A 209 -11.53 -2.90 -11.72
CA SER A 209 -10.26 -2.87 -12.41
C SER A 209 -9.29 -3.75 -11.63
N ASN A 210 -8.91 -4.87 -12.22
CA ASN A 210 -7.71 -5.60 -11.85
C ASN A 210 -6.55 -4.61 -12.01
N HIS A 211 -6.27 -3.87 -10.96
CA HIS A 211 -4.96 -3.26 -10.83
C HIS A 211 -4.00 -4.39 -10.43
N ALA A 212 -3.81 -5.30 -11.39
CA ALA A 212 -2.59 -6.05 -11.45
C ALA A 212 -1.48 -5.00 -11.60
N HIS A 213 -0.65 -4.87 -10.59
CA HIS A 213 0.62 -4.19 -10.75
C HIS A 213 1.30 -4.80 -11.98
N PRO A 214 1.68 -4.03 -13.00
CA PRO A 214 2.59 -4.55 -14.00
C PRO A 214 3.95 -4.74 -13.31
N ASN A 215 4.33 -5.99 -13.12
CA ASN A 215 5.73 -6.36 -13.02
C ASN A 215 6.35 -6.08 -14.40
N ALA A 216 7.23 -5.11 -14.46
CA ALA A 216 8.36 -5.03 -15.37
C ALA A 216 9.39 -4.07 -14.78
#